data_d2e23fae789d71e294c424dac0d18c99
#
_entry.id   d2e23fae789d71e294c424dac0d18c99
#
_cell.length_a   1.000
_cell.length_b   1.000
_cell.length_c   1.000
_cell.angle_alpha   90.00
_cell.angle_beta   90.00
_cell.angle_gamma   90.00
#
_symmetry.space_group_name_H-M   'P 1'
#
loop_
_entity.id
_entity.type
_entity.pdbx_description
1 polymer ?
#
loop_
_entity_poly.entity_id
_entity_poly.type
_entity_poly.pdbx_seq_one_letter_code
_entity_poly.pdbx_strand_id
1 'polypeptide(L)'
;MKRAILNIIFIFFFLTGNLFSSQITYEEILDNPSDLQLNLNYAKQQQNSGNLKLTIATLERLSMLYPENLDIKLYLLSILIEMDSSVKVDLMVRTLMNDPNTTGETKKVIAGLLSNTKKEKKEKQKSKWFAYLDLKYSHTEEDNISGVTKSKKNLQENNLLPYPQIDNRLVVEYDKTYTKAAALTLGKNINDTSSMFLNFGLDSNTINKKIKGDSDVVSSSVSYFKILGNHYLSPYFYWNRPNYRKQEDSNSKGVGINNTLIINEKSNINYSLGFANTSYDNNLTFSTANESNSDVYSSFLRYNYNVTNKIQLGAKIILNRTETLKEFDSFDTNGFSILYSQILPFGTLKFKNTYLQNNYDDKETFI
;
A
#
# COMPACT_ATOMS: atom_id res chain seq x y z
N MET A 1 -24.74 30.49 1.15
CA MET A 1 -23.33 30.29 0.80
C MET A 1 -22.95 28.81 0.50
N LYS A 2 -23.54 27.76 1.09
CA LYS A 2 -23.19 26.37 0.82
C LYS A 2 -23.65 25.80 -0.53
N ARG A 3 -24.65 26.38 -1.18
CA ARG A 3 -25.07 26.03 -2.55
C ARG A 3 -24.18 26.65 -3.63
N ALA A 4 -23.43 27.72 -3.30
CA ALA A 4 -22.55 28.40 -4.23
C ALA A 4 -21.26 27.64 -4.51
N ILE A 5 -20.70 26.89 -3.54
CA ILE A 5 -19.46 26.14 -3.70
C ILE A 5 -19.68 24.87 -4.57
N LEU A 6 -20.81 24.20 -4.42
CA LEU A 6 -21.16 23.05 -5.27
C LEU A 6 -21.41 23.50 -6.72
N ASN A 7 -22.01 24.65 -6.91
CA ASN A 7 -22.22 25.25 -8.23
C ASN A 7 -20.93 25.76 -8.86
N ILE A 8 -19.92 26.18 -8.09
CA ILE A 8 -18.65 26.68 -8.62
C ILE A 8 -17.81 25.52 -9.17
N ILE A 9 -17.77 24.37 -8.50
CA ILE A 9 -17.08 23.16 -9.00
C ILE A 9 -17.80 22.61 -10.24
N PHE A 10 -19.12 22.64 -10.26
CA PHE A 10 -19.93 22.25 -11.43
C PHE A 10 -19.80 23.26 -12.59
N ILE A 11 -19.70 24.56 -12.32
CA ILE A 11 -19.55 25.64 -13.32
C ILE A 11 -18.15 25.63 -13.96
N PHE A 12 -17.08 25.24 -13.23
CA PHE A 12 -15.74 25.12 -13.82
C PHE A 12 -15.66 23.97 -14.85
N PHE A 13 -16.48 22.94 -14.70
CA PHE A 13 -16.63 21.87 -15.71
C PHE A 13 -17.56 22.24 -16.88
N PHE A 14 -18.43 23.27 -16.72
CA PHE A 14 -19.45 23.61 -17.74
C PHE A 14 -19.06 24.78 -18.65
N LEU A 15 -17.97 25.50 -18.39
CA LEU A 15 -17.57 26.70 -19.16
C LEU A 15 -16.71 26.42 -20.40
N THR A 16 -16.52 25.17 -20.79
CA THR A 16 -15.86 24.87 -22.07
C THR A 16 -16.80 24.20 -23.06
N GLY A 17 -17.53 25.05 -23.78
CA GLY A 17 -17.90 24.74 -25.15
C GLY A 17 -19.14 23.89 -25.41
N ASN A 18 -20.29 24.51 -25.53
CA ASN A 18 -21.33 24.05 -26.46
C ASN A 18 -20.83 24.25 -27.92
N LEU A 19 -20.01 23.33 -28.40
CA LEU A 19 -19.82 23.08 -29.82
C LEU A 19 -20.50 21.74 -30.12
N PHE A 20 -21.27 21.65 -31.18
CA PHE A 20 -21.94 20.47 -31.69
C PHE A 20 -21.04 19.24 -31.53
N SER A 21 -21.22 18.51 -30.45
CA SER A 21 -20.48 17.30 -30.18
C SER A 21 -21.16 16.21 -30.97
N SER A 22 -20.53 15.73 -32.01
CA SER A 22 -20.85 14.42 -32.58
C SER A 22 -20.86 13.44 -31.41
N GLN A 23 -21.89 12.61 -31.34
CA GLN A 23 -22.02 11.61 -30.30
C GLN A 23 -20.83 10.67 -30.40
N ILE A 24 -19.97 10.66 -29.33
CA ILE A 24 -18.80 9.80 -29.28
C ILE A 24 -19.28 8.35 -29.21
N THR A 25 -18.80 7.49 -30.10
CA THR A 25 -19.15 6.08 -30.13
C THR A 25 -18.24 5.24 -29.29
N TYR A 26 -18.66 4.04 -28.91
CA TYR A 26 -17.81 3.09 -28.20
C TYR A 26 -16.62 2.64 -29.05
N GLU A 27 -16.78 2.54 -30.34
CA GLU A 27 -15.73 2.18 -31.31
C GLU A 27 -14.61 3.23 -31.32
N GLU A 28 -14.97 4.52 -31.34
CA GLU A 28 -13.96 5.59 -31.28
C GLU A 28 -13.07 5.53 -30.03
N ILE A 29 -13.62 5.14 -28.87
CA ILE A 29 -12.81 4.97 -27.64
C ILE A 29 -12.01 3.67 -27.64
N LEU A 30 -12.43 2.63 -28.36
CA LEU A 30 -11.64 1.41 -28.54
C LEU A 30 -10.43 1.64 -29.44
N ASP A 31 -10.58 2.47 -30.48
CA ASP A 31 -9.49 2.84 -31.37
C ASP A 31 -8.47 3.78 -30.68
N ASN A 32 -8.93 4.56 -29.71
CA ASN A 32 -8.12 5.51 -28.95
C ASN A 32 -8.24 5.31 -27.42
N PRO A 33 -7.87 4.14 -26.89
CA PRO A 33 -8.16 3.77 -25.49
C PRO A 33 -7.39 4.61 -24.46
N SER A 34 -6.28 5.22 -24.87
CA SER A 34 -5.44 6.08 -24.03
C SER A 34 -5.71 7.57 -24.21
N ASP A 35 -6.61 7.99 -25.08
CA ASP A 35 -6.97 9.41 -25.18
C ASP A 35 -7.83 9.82 -23.99
N LEU A 36 -7.21 10.55 -23.06
CA LEU A 36 -7.84 10.99 -21.83
C LEU A 36 -9.08 11.86 -22.08
N GLN A 37 -8.96 12.84 -22.97
CA GLN A 37 -10.04 13.80 -23.20
C GLN A 37 -11.23 13.18 -23.91
N LEU A 38 -10.97 12.33 -24.92
CA LEU A 38 -12.00 11.59 -25.63
C LEU A 38 -12.79 10.68 -24.67
N ASN A 39 -12.07 9.92 -23.85
CA ASN A 39 -12.69 8.99 -22.90
C ASN A 39 -13.44 9.71 -21.76
N LEU A 40 -12.96 10.87 -21.28
CA LEU A 40 -13.71 11.69 -20.32
C LEU A 40 -14.99 12.28 -20.93
N ASN A 41 -14.95 12.71 -22.18
CA ASN A 41 -16.11 13.21 -22.87
C ASN A 41 -17.14 12.09 -23.09
N TYR A 42 -16.69 10.89 -23.46
CA TYR A 42 -17.56 9.72 -23.55
C TYR A 42 -18.19 9.38 -22.18
N ALA A 43 -17.40 9.35 -21.09
CA ALA A 43 -17.93 9.11 -19.76
C ALA A 43 -19.04 10.12 -19.38
N LYS A 44 -18.83 11.42 -19.68
CA LYS A 44 -19.85 12.47 -19.48
C LYS A 44 -21.09 12.23 -20.31
N GLN A 45 -20.91 11.86 -21.58
CA GLN A 45 -22.03 11.55 -22.47
C GLN A 45 -22.86 10.38 -21.93
N GLN A 46 -22.22 9.31 -21.46
CA GLN A 46 -22.89 8.15 -20.86
C GLN A 46 -23.59 8.52 -19.55
N GLN A 47 -22.98 9.35 -18.69
CA GLN A 47 -23.62 9.86 -17.47
C GLN A 47 -24.89 10.66 -17.80
N ASN A 48 -24.81 11.58 -18.75
CA ASN A 48 -25.96 12.40 -19.18
C ASN A 48 -27.09 11.54 -19.77
N SER A 49 -26.75 10.39 -20.34
CA SER A 49 -27.71 9.40 -20.89
C SER A 49 -28.23 8.43 -19.80
N GLY A 50 -27.81 8.58 -18.54
CA GLY A 50 -28.18 7.69 -17.43
C GLY A 50 -27.47 6.33 -17.42
N ASN A 51 -26.49 6.12 -18.29
CA ASN A 51 -25.74 4.87 -18.42
C ASN A 51 -24.58 4.81 -17.41
N LEU A 52 -24.88 4.94 -16.12
CA LEU A 52 -23.86 5.03 -15.05
C LEU A 52 -22.91 3.83 -15.00
N LYS A 53 -23.33 2.64 -15.41
CA LYS A 53 -22.46 1.45 -15.49
C LYS A 53 -21.34 1.63 -16.53
N LEU A 54 -21.65 2.16 -17.70
CA LEU A 54 -20.65 2.46 -18.74
C LEU A 54 -19.75 3.61 -18.33
N THR A 55 -20.29 4.62 -17.67
CA THR A 55 -19.53 5.72 -17.10
C THR A 55 -18.48 5.18 -16.11
N ILE A 56 -18.86 4.32 -15.16
CA ILE A 56 -17.95 3.69 -14.20
C ILE A 56 -16.88 2.88 -14.91
N ALA A 57 -17.26 2.00 -15.84
CA ALA A 57 -16.30 1.15 -16.55
C ALA A 57 -15.24 1.99 -17.30
N THR A 58 -15.66 3.10 -17.93
CA THR A 58 -14.75 4.03 -18.59
C THR A 58 -13.82 4.73 -17.59
N LEU A 59 -14.35 5.22 -16.48
CA LEU A 59 -13.56 5.93 -15.46
C LEU A 59 -12.64 4.97 -14.69
N GLU A 60 -13.04 3.73 -14.42
CA GLU A 60 -12.19 2.70 -13.82
C GLU A 60 -11.00 2.40 -14.74
N ARG A 61 -11.23 2.24 -16.05
CA ARG A 61 -10.15 2.07 -17.03
C ARG A 61 -9.21 3.30 -17.05
N LEU A 62 -9.76 4.50 -17.09
CA LEU A 62 -8.95 5.73 -17.04
C LEU A 62 -8.15 5.85 -15.74
N SER A 63 -8.72 5.45 -14.61
CA SER A 63 -8.00 5.47 -13.33
C SER A 63 -6.83 4.48 -13.27
N MET A 64 -6.90 3.39 -14.05
CA MET A 64 -5.79 2.44 -14.21
C MET A 64 -4.72 2.98 -15.15
N LEU A 65 -5.11 3.66 -16.24
CA LEU A 65 -4.17 4.25 -17.20
C LEU A 65 -3.49 5.51 -16.64
N TYR A 66 -4.18 6.26 -15.79
CA TYR A 66 -3.71 7.52 -15.19
C TYR A 66 -3.81 7.46 -13.66
N PRO A 67 -3.03 6.58 -13.00
CA PRO A 67 -3.19 6.29 -11.58
C PRO A 67 -2.91 7.49 -10.66
N GLU A 68 -2.20 8.51 -11.15
CA GLU A 68 -1.89 9.71 -10.38
C GLU A 68 -2.89 10.86 -10.62
N ASN A 69 -3.86 10.66 -11.52
CA ASN A 69 -4.86 11.70 -11.81
C ASN A 69 -6.00 11.64 -10.79
N LEU A 70 -5.94 12.56 -9.81
CA LEU A 70 -6.95 12.68 -8.75
C LEU A 70 -8.34 13.08 -9.27
N ASP A 71 -8.41 13.87 -10.34
CA ASP A 71 -9.70 14.35 -10.88
C ASP A 71 -10.52 13.19 -11.44
N ILE A 72 -9.88 12.23 -12.12
CA ILE A 72 -10.53 11.00 -12.58
C ILE A 72 -11.06 10.20 -11.39
N LYS A 73 -10.24 10.03 -10.35
CA LYS A 73 -10.62 9.29 -9.14
C LYS A 73 -11.79 9.97 -8.40
N LEU A 74 -11.77 11.29 -8.31
CA LEU A 74 -12.86 12.07 -7.69
C LEU A 74 -14.14 11.99 -8.53
N TYR A 75 -14.01 12.04 -9.85
CA TYR A 75 -15.15 11.87 -10.75
C TYR A 75 -15.74 10.47 -10.62
N LEU A 76 -14.91 9.43 -10.63
CA LEU A 76 -15.34 8.06 -10.39
C LEU A 76 -16.03 7.92 -9.02
N LEU A 77 -15.47 8.52 -7.96
CA LEU A 77 -16.07 8.54 -6.64
C LEU A 77 -17.47 9.18 -6.67
N SER A 78 -17.65 10.29 -7.36
CA SER A 78 -18.95 10.97 -7.46
C SER A 78 -20.00 10.09 -8.13
N ILE A 79 -19.64 9.37 -9.20
CA ILE A 79 -20.56 8.45 -9.90
C ILE A 79 -20.87 7.21 -9.04
N LEU A 80 -19.88 6.67 -8.32
CA LEU A 80 -20.10 5.56 -7.40
C LEU A 80 -21.06 5.94 -6.25
N ILE A 81 -20.98 7.18 -5.78
CA ILE A 81 -21.90 7.76 -4.80
C ILE A 81 -23.31 7.87 -5.41
N GLU A 82 -23.42 8.38 -6.63
CA GLU A 82 -24.70 8.51 -7.35
C GLU A 82 -25.38 7.15 -7.54
N MET A 83 -24.60 6.11 -7.83
CA MET A 83 -25.09 4.73 -7.95
C MET A 83 -25.38 4.02 -6.62
N ASP A 84 -25.17 4.65 -5.47
CA ASP A 84 -25.29 4.05 -4.14
C ASP A 84 -24.40 2.79 -3.94
N SER A 85 -23.24 2.76 -4.61
CA SER A 85 -22.31 1.64 -4.54
C SER A 85 -21.41 1.74 -3.31
N SER A 86 -21.97 1.52 -2.12
CA SER A 86 -21.32 1.76 -0.83
C SER A 86 -19.96 1.06 -0.70
N VAL A 87 -19.83 -0.17 -1.19
CA VAL A 87 -18.57 -0.95 -1.14
C VAL A 87 -17.46 -0.28 -1.96
N LYS A 88 -17.77 0.08 -3.21
CA LYS A 88 -16.78 0.74 -4.09
C LYS A 88 -16.46 2.16 -3.60
N VAL A 89 -17.44 2.88 -3.05
CA VAL A 89 -17.26 4.19 -2.43
C VAL A 89 -16.28 4.11 -1.26
N ASP A 90 -16.52 3.18 -0.32
CA ASP A 90 -15.65 3.00 0.84
C ASP A 90 -14.21 2.64 0.43
N LEU A 91 -14.06 1.75 -0.54
CA LEU A 91 -12.75 1.37 -1.07
C LEU A 91 -12.04 2.56 -1.70
N MET A 92 -12.73 3.30 -2.58
CA MET A 92 -12.17 4.47 -3.27
C MET A 92 -11.79 5.57 -2.28
N VAL A 93 -12.65 5.85 -1.30
CA VAL A 93 -12.37 6.84 -0.25
C VAL A 93 -11.12 6.46 0.52
N ARG A 94 -10.93 5.21 0.90
CA ARG A 94 -9.72 4.74 1.59
C ARG A 94 -8.49 4.88 0.73
N THR A 95 -8.57 4.47 -0.53
CA THR A 95 -7.48 4.62 -1.48
C THR A 95 -7.07 6.10 -1.57
N LEU A 96 -8.03 7.01 -1.75
CA LEU A 96 -7.79 8.44 -1.83
C LEU A 96 -7.27 9.03 -0.50
N MET A 97 -7.82 8.63 0.63
CA MET A 97 -7.40 9.13 1.95
C MET A 97 -5.99 8.69 2.35
N ASN A 98 -5.55 7.51 1.88
CA ASN A 98 -4.22 6.96 2.12
C ASN A 98 -3.21 7.32 1.02
N ASP A 99 -3.66 7.88 -0.10
CA ASP A 99 -2.78 8.32 -1.18
C ASP A 99 -1.97 9.53 -0.71
N PRO A 100 -0.63 9.48 -0.72
CA PRO A 100 0.21 10.60 -0.31
C PRO A 100 0.03 11.85 -1.18
N ASN A 101 -0.50 11.69 -2.39
CA ASN A 101 -0.77 12.79 -3.32
C ASN A 101 -2.10 13.50 -3.02
N THR A 102 -2.94 12.96 -2.13
CA THR A 102 -4.22 13.58 -1.77
C THR A 102 -4.02 14.72 -0.79
N THR A 103 -4.25 15.94 -1.26
CA THR A 103 -4.10 17.17 -0.46
C THR A 103 -5.18 17.29 0.61
N GLY A 104 -4.96 18.13 1.62
CA GLY A 104 -5.98 18.45 2.63
C GLY A 104 -7.27 19.03 2.02
N GLU A 105 -7.14 19.79 0.94
CA GLU A 105 -8.28 20.35 0.20
C GLU A 105 -9.08 19.24 -0.49
N THR A 106 -8.41 18.30 -1.15
CA THR A 106 -9.05 17.11 -1.76
C THR A 106 -9.77 16.27 -0.72
N LYS A 107 -9.19 16.10 0.48
CA LYS A 107 -9.84 15.39 1.60
C LYS A 107 -11.11 16.09 2.06
N LYS A 108 -11.14 17.42 2.06
CA LYS A 108 -12.38 18.20 2.32
C LYS A 108 -13.43 17.99 1.22
N VAL A 109 -13.01 17.94 -0.05
CA VAL A 109 -13.93 17.65 -1.17
C VAL A 109 -14.55 16.26 -1.00
N ILE A 110 -13.74 15.25 -0.69
CA ILE A 110 -14.21 13.89 -0.43
C ILE A 110 -15.21 13.89 0.74
N ALA A 111 -14.86 14.53 1.86
CA ALA A 111 -15.75 14.65 3.01
C ALA A 111 -17.05 15.39 2.66
N GLY A 112 -16.98 16.42 1.81
CA GLY A 112 -18.13 17.16 1.27
C GLY A 112 -19.04 16.26 0.42
N LEU A 113 -18.49 15.49 -0.50
CA LEU A 113 -19.24 14.53 -1.32
C LEU A 113 -19.97 13.49 -0.45
N LEU A 114 -19.29 12.95 0.57
CA LEU A 114 -19.87 11.98 1.50
C LEU A 114 -20.93 12.58 2.43
N SER A 115 -20.79 13.86 2.83
CA SER A 115 -21.75 14.53 3.71
C SER A 115 -23.06 14.90 3.02
N ASN A 116 -23.02 15.23 1.74
CA ASN A 116 -24.20 15.57 0.96
C ASN A 116 -25.13 14.36 0.73
N THR A 117 -24.55 13.16 0.58
CA THR A 117 -25.32 11.90 0.50
C THR A 117 -25.98 11.52 1.82
N LYS A 118 -25.41 11.95 2.97
CA LYS A 118 -25.95 11.65 4.30
C LYS A 118 -27.21 12.42 4.67
N LYS A 119 -27.46 13.58 4.04
CA LYS A 119 -28.67 14.38 4.33
C LYS A 119 -29.94 13.79 3.76
N GLU A 120 -29.86 12.94 2.75
CA GLU A 120 -31.03 12.32 2.12
C GLU A 120 -31.38 10.94 2.70
N LYS A 121 -30.45 10.30 3.44
CA LYS A 121 -30.69 8.96 4.02
C LYS A 121 -30.60 8.96 5.54
N LYS A 122 -31.56 9.61 6.23
CA LYS A 122 -31.83 9.39 7.66
C LYS A 122 -32.59 8.08 7.92
N GLU A 123 -32.41 7.05 7.13
CA GLU A 123 -32.91 5.71 7.43
C GLU A 123 -31.78 4.87 8.02
N LYS A 124 -32.08 4.19 9.13
CA LYS A 124 -31.25 3.30 9.93
C LYS A 124 -30.15 2.63 9.11
N GLN A 125 -28.94 3.12 9.22
CA GLN A 125 -27.75 2.53 8.60
C GLN A 125 -27.49 1.17 9.26
N LYS A 126 -28.08 0.09 8.72
CA LYS A 126 -27.68 -1.26 9.08
C LYS A 126 -26.22 -1.41 8.73
N SER A 127 -25.38 -1.79 9.70
CA SER A 127 -23.97 -2.07 9.47
C SER A 127 -23.84 -3.08 8.33
N LYS A 128 -23.30 -2.64 7.20
CA LYS A 128 -23.18 -3.49 6.02
C LYS A 128 -21.80 -4.13 5.98
N TRP A 129 -21.77 -5.43 5.77
CA TRP A 129 -20.57 -6.16 5.42
C TRP A 129 -20.24 -5.95 3.95
N PHE A 130 -18.98 -5.89 3.65
CA PHE A 130 -18.46 -5.90 2.29
C PHE A 130 -17.26 -6.85 2.19
N ALA A 131 -17.01 -7.35 1.00
CA ALA A 131 -15.88 -8.23 0.71
C ALA A 131 -15.13 -7.71 -0.53
N TYR A 132 -13.82 -7.83 -0.48
CA TYR A 132 -12.92 -7.48 -1.58
C TYR A 132 -11.92 -8.61 -1.78
N LEU A 133 -11.74 -9.04 -3.04
CA LEU A 133 -10.76 -10.04 -3.45
C LEU A 133 -9.72 -9.37 -4.35
N ASP A 134 -8.46 -9.46 -3.95
CA ASP A 134 -7.30 -9.04 -4.73
C ASP A 134 -6.57 -10.30 -5.24
N LEU A 135 -6.28 -10.33 -6.53
CA LEU A 135 -5.48 -11.37 -7.16
C LEU A 135 -4.29 -10.72 -7.85
N LYS A 136 -3.09 -11.19 -7.51
CA LYS A 136 -1.84 -10.70 -8.06
C LYS A 136 -1.04 -11.83 -8.70
N TYR A 137 -0.53 -11.55 -9.88
CA TYR A 137 0.54 -12.33 -10.49
C TYR A 137 1.67 -11.39 -10.87
N SER A 138 2.90 -11.73 -10.53
CA SER A 138 4.09 -10.99 -10.96
C SER A 138 5.21 -11.92 -11.36
N HIS A 139 6.01 -11.45 -12.29
CA HIS A 139 7.24 -12.07 -12.75
C HIS A 139 8.35 -11.05 -12.56
N THR A 140 9.45 -11.44 -11.93
CA THR A 140 10.61 -10.59 -11.70
C THR A 140 11.85 -11.32 -12.17
N GLU A 141 12.72 -10.62 -12.87
CA GLU A 141 14.04 -11.11 -13.25
C GLU A 141 15.07 -10.38 -12.41
N GLU A 142 16.01 -11.10 -11.84
CA GLU A 142 16.97 -10.58 -10.89
C GLU A 142 18.38 -11.08 -11.18
N ASP A 143 19.34 -10.16 -11.36
CA ASP A 143 20.73 -10.49 -11.68
C ASP A 143 21.50 -11.03 -10.48
N ASN A 144 20.98 -10.83 -9.27
CA ASN A 144 21.62 -11.24 -8.03
C ASN A 144 20.61 -11.80 -7.02
N ILE A 145 19.92 -12.86 -7.39
CA ILE A 145 18.91 -13.50 -6.53
C ILE A 145 19.49 -14.05 -5.23
N SER A 146 20.80 -14.29 -5.18
CA SER A 146 21.51 -14.74 -3.99
C SER A 146 21.79 -13.64 -2.98
N GLY A 147 21.56 -12.36 -3.35
CA GLY A 147 21.84 -11.21 -2.49
C GLY A 147 23.31 -11.04 -2.12
N VAL A 148 24.23 -11.55 -2.94
CA VAL A 148 25.67 -11.49 -2.66
C VAL A 148 26.16 -10.05 -2.79
N THR A 149 26.76 -9.50 -1.73
CA THR A 149 27.31 -8.16 -1.76
C THR A 149 28.61 -8.09 -2.59
N LYS A 150 28.93 -6.92 -3.17
CA LYS A 150 30.18 -6.72 -3.90
C LYS A 150 31.42 -7.09 -3.08
N SER A 151 31.41 -6.80 -1.77
CA SER A 151 32.50 -7.14 -0.85
C SER A 151 32.72 -8.66 -0.76
N LYS A 152 31.64 -9.43 -0.60
CA LYS A 152 31.70 -10.89 -0.56
C LYS A 152 32.17 -11.47 -1.89
N LYS A 153 31.71 -10.92 -3.01
CA LYS A 153 32.15 -11.29 -4.35
C LYS A 153 33.65 -11.04 -4.53
N ASN A 154 34.15 -9.87 -4.14
CA ASN A 154 35.57 -9.53 -4.24
C ASN A 154 36.45 -10.42 -3.36
N LEU A 155 36.00 -10.77 -2.15
CA LEU A 155 36.70 -11.72 -1.28
C LEU A 155 36.77 -13.12 -1.89
N GLN A 156 35.74 -13.56 -2.55
CA GLN A 156 35.69 -14.85 -3.23
C GLN A 156 36.57 -14.87 -4.47
N GLU A 157 36.49 -13.83 -5.32
CA GLU A 157 37.28 -13.72 -6.55
C GLU A 157 38.80 -13.63 -6.27
N ASN A 158 39.18 -13.07 -5.12
CA ASN A 158 40.60 -12.92 -4.74
C ASN A 158 41.10 -14.04 -3.80
N ASN A 159 40.32 -15.10 -3.57
CA ASN A 159 40.66 -16.21 -2.67
C ASN A 159 41.12 -15.76 -1.26
N LEU A 160 40.56 -14.64 -0.78
CA LEU A 160 40.91 -14.06 0.53
C LEU A 160 40.13 -14.69 1.69
N LEU A 161 39.25 -15.63 1.40
CA LEU A 161 38.52 -16.39 2.45
C LEU A 161 39.40 -17.56 2.88
N PRO A 162 39.55 -17.81 4.21
CA PRO A 162 40.47 -18.81 4.75
C PRO A 162 40.10 -20.26 4.48
N TYR A 163 38.92 -20.49 3.90
CA TYR A 163 38.45 -21.85 3.57
C TYR A 163 38.21 -22.01 2.08
N PRO A 164 38.80 -23.03 1.43
CA PRO A 164 38.65 -23.26 0.00
C PRO A 164 37.28 -23.85 -0.41
N GLN A 165 36.41 -24.12 0.55
CA GLN A 165 35.03 -24.51 0.25
C GLN A 165 34.20 -23.28 -0.05
N ILE A 166 34.15 -22.94 -1.31
CA ILE A 166 33.24 -21.93 -1.85
C ILE A 166 31.83 -22.40 -1.52
N ASP A 167 31.23 -21.80 -0.54
CA ASP A 167 29.79 -21.99 -0.30
C ASP A 167 29.06 -21.48 -1.54
N ASN A 168 28.39 -22.39 -2.26
CA ASN A 168 27.59 -22.06 -3.45
C ASN A 168 26.57 -20.95 -3.20
N ARG A 169 26.31 -20.60 -1.91
CA ARG A 169 25.50 -19.45 -1.49
C ARG A 169 26.13 -18.10 -1.77
N LEU A 170 27.44 -18.03 -2.09
CA LEU A 170 28.17 -16.79 -2.38
C LEU A 170 28.23 -16.45 -3.86
N VAL A 171 27.65 -17.25 -4.73
CA VAL A 171 27.66 -17.02 -6.17
C VAL A 171 26.52 -16.06 -6.56
N VAL A 172 26.90 -15.03 -7.31
CA VAL A 172 25.91 -14.15 -7.96
C VAL A 172 25.21 -14.93 -9.05
N GLU A 173 23.91 -15.08 -8.97
CA GLU A 173 23.12 -15.84 -9.94
C GLU A 173 21.96 -15.00 -10.46
N TYR A 174 21.77 -15.08 -11.78
CA TYR A 174 20.59 -14.61 -12.44
C TYR A 174 19.48 -15.65 -12.32
N ASP A 175 18.30 -15.25 -11.88
CA ASP A 175 17.13 -16.11 -11.86
C ASP A 175 15.82 -15.33 -11.99
N LYS A 176 14.72 -16.05 -12.09
CA LYS A 176 13.37 -15.54 -12.24
C LYS A 176 12.52 -15.96 -11.07
N THR A 177 11.80 -14.99 -10.53
CA THR A 177 10.83 -15.22 -9.45
C THR A 177 9.41 -15.03 -9.99
N TYR A 178 8.55 -15.99 -9.69
CA TYR A 178 7.13 -15.95 -9.99
C TYR A 178 6.36 -15.82 -8.68
N THR A 179 5.61 -14.75 -8.53
CA THR A 179 4.76 -14.52 -7.36
C THR A 179 3.30 -14.63 -7.76
N LYS A 180 2.56 -15.46 -7.03
CA LYS A 180 1.10 -15.57 -7.11
C LYS A 180 0.55 -15.20 -5.75
N ALA A 181 -0.39 -14.27 -5.68
CA ALA A 181 -1.02 -13.88 -4.43
C ALA A 181 -2.52 -13.75 -4.58
N ALA A 182 -3.22 -14.11 -3.51
CA ALA A 182 -4.65 -13.88 -3.36
C ALA A 182 -4.89 -13.29 -1.97
N ALA A 183 -5.63 -12.19 -1.90
CA ALA A 183 -6.01 -11.58 -0.64
C ALA A 183 -7.52 -11.31 -0.60
N LEU A 184 -8.17 -11.80 0.46
CA LEU A 184 -9.57 -11.55 0.76
C LEU A 184 -9.68 -10.58 1.94
N THR A 185 -10.32 -9.44 1.73
CA THR A 185 -10.68 -8.50 2.79
C THR A 185 -12.18 -8.56 3.03
N LEU A 186 -12.56 -8.83 4.27
CA LEU A 186 -13.94 -8.69 4.75
C LEU A 186 -14.00 -7.45 5.65
N GLY A 187 -14.88 -6.53 5.33
CA GLY A 187 -15.03 -5.29 6.10
C GLY A 187 -16.44 -5.08 6.59
N LYS A 188 -16.56 -4.39 7.71
CA LYS A 188 -17.83 -3.99 8.31
C LYS A 188 -17.75 -2.54 8.77
N ASN A 189 -18.59 -1.69 8.22
CA ASN A 189 -18.79 -0.36 8.78
C ASN A 189 -19.66 -0.46 10.05
N ILE A 190 -19.09 -0.08 11.18
CA ILE A 190 -19.77 -0.07 12.48
C ILE A 190 -20.62 1.19 12.57
N ASN A 191 -20.01 2.33 12.22
CA ASN A 191 -20.66 3.63 12.11
C ASN A 191 -19.86 4.54 11.17
N ASP A 192 -20.25 5.81 11.04
CA ASP A 192 -19.64 6.79 10.14
C ASP A 192 -18.14 7.07 10.39
N THR A 193 -17.67 6.77 11.58
CA THR A 193 -16.29 7.06 12.00
C THR A 193 -15.52 5.80 12.36
N SER A 194 -16.10 4.62 12.20
CA SER A 194 -15.41 3.38 12.58
C SER A 194 -15.78 2.20 11.69
N SER A 195 -14.78 1.39 11.40
CA SER A 195 -14.88 0.18 10.58
C SER A 195 -13.94 -0.90 11.10
N MET A 196 -14.30 -2.15 10.86
CA MET A 196 -13.48 -3.31 11.17
C MET A 196 -13.15 -4.07 9.88
N PHE A 197 -11.96 -4.64 9.83
CA PHE A 197 -11.47 -5.42 8.70
C PHE A 197 -10.87 -6.72 9.16
N LEU A 198 -11.16 -7.77 8.39
CA LEU A 198 -10.51 -9.06 8.46
C LEU A 198 -9.86 -9.29 7.11
N ASN A 199 -8.56 -9.57 7.11
CA ASN A 199 -7.82 -9.87 5.88
C ASN A 199 -7.25 -11.28 5.97
N PHE A 200 -7.31 -11.99 4.86
CA PHE A 200 -6.70 -13.31 4.66
C PHE A 200 -5.87 -13.24 3.38
N GLY A 201 -4.64 -13.70 3.45
CA GLY A 201 -3.71 -13.67 2.32
C GLY A 201 -3.05 -15.02 2.11
N LEU A 202 -2.85 -15.35 0.84
CA LEU A 202 -2.05 -16.48 0.38
C LEU A 202 -1.08 -15.94 -0.65
N ASP A 203 0.21 -16.07 -0.40
CA ASP A 203 1.28 -15.68 -1.30
C ASP A 203 2.14 -16.91 -1.61
N SER A 204 2.45 -17.13 -2.87
CA SER A 204 3.35 -18.20 -3.32
C SER A 204 4.43 -17.60 -4.20
N ASN A 205 5.67 -17.76 -3.78
CA ASN A 205 6.85 -17.36 -4.53
C ASN A 205 7.58 -18.62 -5.00
N THR A 206 7.85 -18.68 -6.30
CA THR A 206 8.61 -19.78 -6.92
C THR A 206 9.81 -19.19 -7.64
N ILE A 207 11.00 -19.68 -7.28
CA ILE A 207 12.27 -19.31 -7.92
C ILE A 207 12.65 -20.40 -8.90
N ASN A 208 12.87 -20.06 -10.16
CA ASN A 208 13.01 -21.02 -11.25
C ASN A 208 14.13 -22.05 -11.03
N LYS A 209 15.31 -21.62 -10.56
CA LYS A 209 16.49 -22.47 -10.35
C LYS A 209 16.75 -22.78 -8.88
N LYS A 210 16.35 -21.92 -7.96
CA LYS A 210 16.65 -22.00 -6.54
C LYS A 210 15.43 -22.41 -5.73
N ILE A 211 15.07 -23.67 -5.78
CA ILE A 211 13.95 -24.25 -5.02
C ILE A 211 14.04 -23.93 -3.51
N LYS A 212 15.26 -23.71 -2.98
CA LYS A 212 15.44 -23.30 -1.57
C LYS A 212 14.82 -21.96 -1.21
N GLY A 213 14.61 -21.08 -2.19
CA GLY A 213 13.97 -19.78 -2.00
C GLY A 213 12.45 -19.81 -2.23
N ASP A 214 11.90 -20.96 -2.64
CA ASP A 214 10.45 -21.09 -2.80
C ASP A 214 9.77 -20.93 -1.44
N SER A 215 8.72 -20.17 -1.40
CA SER A 215 7.95 -19.92 -0.18
C SER A 215 6.47 -19.82 -0.46
N ASP A 216 5.68 -20.38 0.45
CA ASP A 216 4.25 -20.14 0.52
C ASP A 216 3.95 -19.45 1.85
N VAL A 217 3.22 -18.34 1.82
CA VAL A 217 2.89 -17.57 3.01
C VAL A 217 1.39 -17.52 3.19
N VAL A 218 0.93 -18.00 4.33
CA VAL A 218 -0.45 -17.80 4.78
C VAL A 218 -0.45 -16.64 5.76
N SER A 219 -1.34 -15.68 5.56
CA SER A 219 -1.46 -14.53 6.44
C SER A 219 -2.90 -14.24 6.81
N SER A 220 -3.09 -13.70 7.99
CA SER A 220 -4.37 -13.15 8.42
C SER A 220 -4.15 -11.91 9.28
N SER A 221 -5.10 -10.99 9.22
CA SER A 221 -5.08 -9.85 10.12
C SER A 221 -6.48 -9.35 10.44
N VAL A 222 -6.60 -8.76 11.62
CA VAL A 222 -7.77 -7.98 12.02
C VAL A 222 -7.32 -6.56 12.32
N SER A 223 -8.07 -5.59 11.84
CA SER A 223 -7.83 -4.19 12.16
C SER A 223 -9.13 -3.46 12.41
N TYR A 224 -9.05 -2.48 13.30
CA TYR A 224 -10.15 -1.59 13.62
C TYR A 224 -9.74 -0.17 13.27
N PHE A 225 -10.54 0.50 12.47
CA PHE A 225 -10.31 1.88 12.08
C PHE A 225 -11.25 2.81 12.82
N LYS A 226 -10.74 3.92 13.36
CA LYS A 226 -11.51 4.92 14.07
C LYS A 226 -11.03 6.33 13.76
N ILE A 227 -11.99 7.21 13.46
CA ILE A 227 -11.76 8.65 13.35
C ILE A 227 -12.12 9.30 14.68
N LEU A 228 -11.16 9.99 15.30
CA LEU A 228 -11.29 10.74 16.54
C LEU A 228 -10.80 12.17 16.32
N GLY A 229 -11.70 13.08 15.94
CA GLY A 229 -11.32 14.43 15.55
C GLY A 229 -10.31 14.42 14.38
N ASN A 230 -9.11 14.91 14.64
CA ASN A 230 -8.02 14.93 13.65
C ASN A 230 -7.16 13.66 13.62
N HIS A 231 -7.50 12.64 14.41
CA HIS A 231 -6.79 11.37 14.47
C HIS A 231 -7.49 10.28 13.67
N TYR A 232 -6.74 9.55 12.88
CA TYR A 232 -7.14 8.35 12.15
C TYR A 232 -6.41 7.16 12.76
N LEU A 233 -7.02 6.52 13.75
CA LEU A 233 -6.43 5.41 14.50
C LEU A 233 -6.75 4.08 13.83
N SER A 234 -5.76 3.20 13.77
CA SER A 234 -5.91 1.84 13.24
C SER A 234 -5.10 0.83 14.04
N PRO A 235 -5.58 0.38 15.21
CA PRO A 235 -5.02 -0.78 15.88
C PRO A 235 -5.23 -2.02 15.01
N TYR A 236 -4.25 -2.93 15.05
CA TYR A 236 -4.26 -4.15 14.28
C TYR A 236 -3.61 -5.31 15.04
N PHE A 237 -4.05 -6.51 14.69
CA PHE A 237 -3.37 -7.76 15.00
C PHE A 237 -3.11 -8.47 13.67
N TYR A 238 -1.96 -9.14 13.53
CA TYR A 238 -1.68 -9.98 12.40
C TYR A 238 -1.04 -11.30 12.82
N TRP A 239 -1.20 -12.28 11.96
CA TRP A 239 -0.54 -13.56 12.01
C TRP A 239 -0.09 -13.91 10.58
N ASN A 240 1.13 -14.41 10.44
CA ASN A 240 1.61 -14.97 9.20
C ASN A 240 2.45 -16.22 9.45
N ARG A 241 2.39 -17.12 8.53
CA ARG A 241 3.18 -18.37 8.54
C ARG A 241 3.79 -18.56 7.16
N PRO A 242 5.04 -18.10 6.95
CA PRO A 242 5.81 -18.49 5.79
C PRO A 242 6.26 -19.95 5.94
N ASN A 243 6.15 -20.68 4.84
CA ASN A 243 6.66 -22.04 4.70
C ASN A 243 7.67 -22.04 3.56
N TYR A 244 8.92 -22.28 3.86
CA TYR A 244 10.01 -22.35 2.90
C TYR A 244 10.34 -23.80 2.59
N ARG A 245 10.37 -24.17 1.32
CA ARG A 245 10.53 -25.59 0.91
C ARG A 245 11.81 -26.25 1.40
N LYS A 246 12.85 -25.53 1.73
CA LYS A 246 14.14 -26.09 2.23
C LYS A 246 14.79 -25.18 3.27
N GLN A 247 14.01 -24.46 4.03
CA GLN A 247 14.44 -23.60 5.13
C GLN A 247 13.57 -23.85 6.35
N GLU A 248 13.86 -23.12 7.42
CA GLU A 248 13.09 -23.17 8.65
C GLU A 248 11.69 -22.58 8.44
N ASP A 249 10.69 -23.31 8.88
CA ASP A 249 9.34 -22.79 8.97
C ASP A 249 9.26 -21.79 10.13
N SER A 250 8.59 -20.68 9.92
CA SER A 250 8.38 -19.69 10.97
C SER A 250 6.91 -19.34 11.15
N ASN A 251 6.60 -18.86 12.33
CA ASN A 251 5.28 -18.39 12.70
C ASN A 251 5.43 -17.01 13.36
N SER A 252 4.89 -15.97 12.71
CA SER A 252 4.98 -14.61 13.22
C SER A 252 3.59 -14.08 13.57
N LYS A 253 3.45 -13.51 14.73
CA LYS A 253 2.24 -12.84 15.20
C LYS A 253 2.60 -11.50 15.82
N GLY A 254 1.77 -10.51 15.59
CA GLY A 254 2.05 -9.17 16.08
C GLY A 254 0.80 -8.32 16.28
N VAL A 255 0.97 -7.33 17.11
CA VAL A 255 -0.03 -6.30 17.38
C VAL A 255 0.58 -4.93 17.14
N GLY A 256 -0.23 -3.98 16.80
CA GLY A 256 0.25 -2.62 16.68
C GLY A 256 -0.87 -1.61 16.49
N ILE A 257 -0.46 -0.36 16.44
CA ILE A 257 -1.36 0.76 16.19
C ILE A 257 -0.71 1.71 15.18
N ASN A 258 -1.45 2.04 14.15
CA ASN A 258 -1.12 3.14 13.24
C ASN A 258 -2.01 4.33 13.56
N ASN A 259 -1.44 5.52 13.54
CA ASN A 259 -2.20 6.74 13.64
C ASN A 259 -1.72 7.78 12.63
N THR A 260 -2.66 8.50 12.04
CA THR A 260 -2.40 9.70 11.28
C THR A 260 -3.07 10.86 11.97
N LEU A 261 -2.28 11.82 12.46
CA LEU A 261 -2.73 13.08 13.02
C LEU A 261 -2.69 14.14 11.92
N ILE A 262 -3.85 14.67 11.56
CA ILE A 262 -3.95 15.81 10.67
C ILE A 262 -3.72 17.09 11.47
N ILE A 263 -2.60 17.78 11.26
CA ILE A 263 -2.26 19.04 11.91
C ILE A 263 -3.03 20.18 11.25
N ASN A 264 -2.96 20.25 9.93
CA ASN A 264 -3.65 21.21 9.09
C ASN A 264 -3.79 20.68 7.65
N GLU A 265 -4.28 21.51 6.73
CA GLU A 265 -4.50 21.13 5.33
C GLU A 265 -3.22 20.72 4.59
N LYS A 266 -2.07 21.21 5.04
CA LYS A 266 -0.76 20.95 4.40
C LYS A 266 0.08 19.92 5.12
N SER A 267 -0.24 19.57 6.37
CA SER A 267 0.66 18.74 7.16
C SER A 267 -0.05 17.70 7.99
N ASN A 268 0.59 16.55 8.11
CA ASN A 268 0.18 15.46 8.97
C ASN A 268 1.39 14.74 9.58
N ILE A 269 1.14 14.11 10.71
CA ILE A 269 2.08 13.19 11.36
C ILE A 269 1.49 11.78 11.29
N ASN A 270 2.28 10.84 10.77
CA ASN A 270 1.97 9.42 10.86
C ASN A 270 2.91 8.79 11.88
N TYR A 271 2.36 8.06 12.83
CA TYR A 271 3.18 7.24 13.73
C TYR A 271 2.63 5.84 13.83
N SER A 272 3.52 4.90 14.09
CA SER A 272 3.19 3.50 14.30
C SER A 272 3.98 2.96 15.47
N LEU A 273 3.33 2.14 16.26
CA LEU A 273 3.95 1.32 17.28
C LEU A 273 3.51 -0.12 17.04
N GLY A 274 4.44 -1.07 17.12
CA GLY A 274 4.16 -2.47 16.90
C GLY A 274 5.06 -3.37 17.74
N PHE A 275 4.49 -4.52 18.08
CA PHE A 275 5.20 -5.64 18.68
C PHE A 275 4.92 -6.88 17.86
N ALA A 276 5.92 -7.67 17.56
CA ALA A 276 5.80 -8.93 16.89
C ALA A 276 6.67 -9.99 17.55
N ASN A 277 6.15 -11.19 17.65
CA ASN A 277 6.88 -12.38 18.07
C ASN A 277 6.99 -13.32 16.86
N THR A 278 8.19 -13.76 16.55
CA THR A 278 8.47 -14.76 15.52
C THR A 278 9.09 -15.99 16.15
N SER A 279 8.51 -17.15 15.91
CA SER A 279 9.01 -18.45 16.34
C SER A 279 9.37 -19.29 15.14
N TYR A 280 10.45 -20.04 15.25
CA TYR A 280 10.93 -20.98 14.25
C TYR A 280 10.79 -22.40 14.77
N ASP A 281 10.33 -23.31 13.90
CA ASP A 281 10.16 -24.71 14.25
C ASP A 281 11.47 -25.48 13.96
N ASN A 282 11.96 -26.19 14.97
CA ASN A 282 13.09 -27.10 14.79
C ASN A 282 12.69 -28.27 13.87
N ASN A 283 13.56 -28.64 12.98
CA ASN A 283 13.38 -29.79 12.10
C ASN A 283 14.69 -30.58 11.94
N LEU A 284 14.66 -31.71 11.20
CA LEU A 284 15.83 -32.56 11.01
C LEU A 284 17.02 -31.84 10.33
N THR A 285 16.76 -30.81 9.55
CA THR A 285 17.78 -30.02 8.85
C THR A 285 18.28 -28.88 9.69
N PHE A 286 17.39 -28.27 10.51
CA PHE A 286 17.64 -27.08 11.33
C PHE A 286 17.21 -27.38 12.77
N SER A 287 18.03 -28.16 13.47
CA SER A 287 17.73 -28.62 14.84
C SER A 287 17.74 -27.52 15.89
N THR A 288 18.32 -26.38 15.58
CA THR A 288 18.44 -25.20 16.46
C THR A 288 17.72 -23.98 15.89
N ALA A 289 16.77 -24.16 14.98
CA ALA A 289 16.03 -23.05 14.38
C ALA A 289 15.33 -22.16 15.41
N ASN A 290 14.85 -22.74 16.51
CA ASN A 290 14.22 -22.04 17.63
C ASN A 290 15.15 -21.03 18.34
N GLU A 291 16.48 -21.14 18.17
CA GLU A 291 17.42 -20.14 18.70
C GLU A 291 17.29 -18.78 17.98
N SER A 292 16.70 -18.78 16.77
CA SER A 292 16.38 -17.56 16.00
C SER A 292 15.03 -16.95 16.37
N ASN A 293 14.31 -17.52 17.35
CA ASN A 293 13.08 -16.90 17.86
C ASN A 293 13.36 -15.46 18.29
N SER A 294 12.45 -14.56 17.90
CA SER A 294 12.68 -13.14 18.14
C SER A 294 11.41 -12.39 18.54
N ASP A 295 11.61 -11.39 19.36
CA ASP A 295 10.65 -10.34 19.67
C ASP A 295 11.09 -9.05 18.99
N VAL A 296 10.19 -8.46 18.23
CA VAL A 296 10.46 -7.22 17.48
C VAL A 296 9.55 -6.11 17.97
N TYR A 297 10.15 -5.07 18.49
CA TYR A 297 9.50 -3.82 18.84
C TYR A 297 9.76 -2.84 17.70
N SER A 298 8.72 -2.32 17.09
CA SER A 298 8.84 -1.42 15.94
C SER A 298 8.15 -0.10 16.20
N SER A 299 8.82 0.99 15.83
CA SER A 299 8.20 2.31 15.87
C SER A 299 8.70 3.20 14.76
N PHE A 300 7.84 4.07 14.30
CA PHE A 300 8.24 5.17 13.44
C PHE A 300 7.38 6.40 13.68
N LEU A 301 7.99 7.55 13.39
CA LEU A 301 7.33 8.84 13.31
C LEU A 301 7.64 9.45 11.95
N ARG A 302 6.61 9.84 11.19
CA ARG A 302 6.77 10.51 9.91
C ARG A 302 6.00 11.81 9.90
N TYR A 303 6.66 12.90 9.61
CA TYR A 303 6.05 14.17 9.27
C TYR A 303 5.96 14.32 7.76
N ASN A 304 4.78 14.68 7.24
CA ASN A 304 4.57 15.00 5.83
C ASN A 304 4.08 16.44 5.72
N TYR A 305 4.62 17.14 4.72
CA TYR A 305 4.28 18.51 4.41
C TYR A 305 4.03 18.68 2.92
N ASN A 306 2.85 19.14 2.55
CA ASN A 306 2.48 19.49 1.19
C ASN A 306 2.88 20.95 0.92
N VAL A 307 4.02 21.14 0.22
CA VAL A 307 4.51 22.46 -0.19
C VAL A 307 3.48 23.11 -1.12
N THR A 308 2.99 22.33 -2.06
CA THR A 308 1.88 22.64 -2.95
C THR A 308 0.97 21.42 -3.08
N ASN A 309 -0.12 21.53 -3.84
CA ASN A 309 -0.97 20.38 -4.19
C ASN A 309 -0.26 19.33 -5.08
N LYS A 310 0.93 19.64 -5.60
CA LYS A 310 1.73 18.76 -6.46
C LYS A 310 3.05 18.33 -5.82
N ILE A 311 3.50 18.96 -4.76
CA ILE A 311 4.81 18.71 -4.13
C ILE A 311 4.60 18.36 -2.67
N GLN A 312 5.09 17.20 -2.27
CA GLN A 312 5.10 16.73 -0.90
C GLN A 312 6.53 16.44 -0.44
N LEU A 313 6.84 16.87 0.76
CA LEU A 313 8.06 16.52 1.50
C LEU A 313 7.68 15.62 2.67
N GLY A 314 8.57 14.69 3.02
CA GLY A 314 8.39 13.82 4.18
C GLY A 314 9.72 13.57 4.88
N ALA A 315 9.66 13.52 6.20
CA ALA A 315 10.78 13.07 7.04
C ALA A 315 10.27 11.97 7.98
N LYS A 316 11.03 10.88 8.10
CA LYS A 316 10.66 9.71 8.91
C LYS A 316 11.82 9.32 9.81
N ILE A 317 11.56 9.12 11.09
CA ILE A 317 12.46 8.48 12.04
C ILE A 317 11.96 7.05 12.25
N ILE A 318 12.89 6.10 12.36
CA ILE A 318 12.62 4.67 12.53
C ILE A 318 13.42 4.21 13.75
N LEU A 319 12.76 3.57 14.69
CA LEU A 319 13.37 3.00 15.89
C LEU A 319 12.79 1.60 16.09
N ASN A 320 13.60 0.58 15.91
CA ASN A 320 13.20 -0.80 16.12
C ASN A 320 14.19 -1.48 17.06
N ARG A 321 13.70 -2.44 17.82
CA ARG A 321 14.50 -3.35 18.62
C ARG A 321 14.14 -4.76 18.24
N THR A 322 15.14 -5.60 17.93
CA THR A 322 14.98 -7.03 17.71
C THR A 322 15.72 -7.75 18.85
N GLU A 323 14.99 -8.54 19.60
CA GLU A 323 15.52 -9.37 20.69
C GLU A 323 15.42 -10.84 20.27
N THR A 324 16.53 -11.56 20.31
CA THR A 324 16.63 -12.99 20.00
C THR A 324 17.13 -13.74 21.22
N LEU A 325 16.97 -15.07 21.20
CA LEU A 325 17.53 -15.94 22.26
C LEU A 325 19.06 -15.85 22.33
N LYS A 326 19.71 -15.52 21.23
CA LYS A 326 21.15 -15.28 21.18
C LYS A 326 21.42 -13.78 21.23
N GLU A 327 22.03 -13.29 22.29
CA GLU A 327 22.30 -11.84 22.48
C GLU A 327 23.05 -11.20 21.31
N PHE A 328 24.01 -11.93 20.70
CA PHE A 328 24.77 -11.42 19.56
C PHE A 328 23.91 -11.22 18.27
N ASP A 329 22.75 -11.86 18.16
CA ASP A 329 21.78 -11.68 17.09
C ASP A 329 20.73 -10.58 17.43
N SER A 330 20.75 -10.07 18.66
CA SER A 330 19.88 -8.98 19.09
C SER A 330 20.45 -7.64 18.69
N PHE A 331 19.60 -6.73 18.22
CA PHE A 331 20.06 -5.43 17.73
C PHE A 331 19.00 -4.35 17.75
N ASP A 332 19.48 -3.10 17.87
CA ASP A 332 18.69 -1.91 17.65
C ASP A 332 18.86 -1.42 16.21
N THR A 333 17.75 -1.13 15.54
CA THR A 333 17.75 -0.43 14.24
C THR A 333 17.32 1.00 14.43
N ASN A 334 18.24 1.92 14.18
CA ASN A 334 17.97 3.35 14.16
C ASN A 334 18.06 3.87 12.73
N GLY A 335 17.13 4.71 12.34
CA GLY A 335 17.17 5.21 10.98
C GLY A 335 16.36 6.47 10.75
N PHE A 336 16.66 7.09 9.62
CA PHE A 336 15.85 8.19 9.12
C PHE A 336 15.61 8.02 7.62
N SER A 337 14.54 8.63 7.14
CA SER A 337 14.20 8.64 5.73
C SER A 337 13.67 10.01 5.34
N ILE A 338 14.10 10.50 4.18
CA ILE A 338 13.53 11.67 3.54
C ILE A 338 12.78 11.24 2.29
N LEU A 339 11.68 11.89 2.04
CA LEU A 339 10.82 11.68 0.89
C LEU A 339 10.60 13.02 0.20
N TYR A 340 10.80 13.06 -1.10
CA TYR A 340 10.28 14.06 -2.01
C TYR A 340 9.35 13.38 -3.00
N SER A 341 8.17 13.95 -3.21
CA SER A 341 7.22 13.49 -4.23
C SER A 341 6.69 14.68 -4.99
N GLN A 342 6.68 14.60 -6.31
CA GLN A 342 6.15 15.64 -7.20
C GLN A 342 5.27 15.01 -8.27
N ILE A 343 4.06 15.55 -8.41
CA ILE A 343 3.15 15.20 -9.49
C ILE A 343 3.51 16.03 -10.73
N LEU A 344 3.85 15.34 -11.81
CA LEU A 344 4.15 15.91 -13.12
C LEU A 344 3.00 15.59 -14.09
N PRO A 345 2.85 16.29 -15.21
CA PRO A 345 1.78 16.03 -16.19
C PRO A 345 1.74 14.60 -16.74
N PHE A 346 2.90 13.93 -16.73
CA PHE A 346 3.08 12.58 -17.28
C PHE A 346 3.35 11.50 -16.23
N GLY A 347 3.24 11.82 -14.94
CA GLY A 347 3.47 10.84 -13.87
C GLY A 347 3.91 11.47 -12.55
N THR A 348 4.33 10.63 -11.60
CA THR A 348 4.82 11.08 -10.31
C THR A 348 6.30 10.76 -10.16
N LEU A 349 7.11 11.81 -9.92
CA LEU A 349 8.50 11.66 -9.51
C LEU A 349 8.53 11.44 -8.00
N LYS A 350 9.16 10.33 -7.56
CA LYS A 350 9.40 10.05 -6.14
C LYS A 350 10.90 9.85 -5.91
N PHE A 351 11.44 10.61 -4.98
CA PHE A 351 12.77 10.40 -4.45
C PHE A 351 12.66 10.04 -2.99
N LYS A 352 13.21 8.89 -2.62
CA LYS A 352 13.27 8.43 -1.24
C LYS A 352 14.69 8.01 -0.92
N ASN A 353 15.26 8.59 0.11
CA ASN A 353 16.51 8.13 0.70
C ASN A 353 16.23 7.63 2.11
N THR A 354 16.79 6.47 2.46
CA THR A 354 16.65 5.88 3.78
C THR A 354 18.03 5.44 4.26
N TYR A 355 18.40 5.89 5.44
CA TYR A 355 19.56 5.42 6.17
C TYR A 355 19.09 4.57 7.35
N LEU A 356 19.66 3.39 7.49
CA LEU A 356 19.42 2.48 8.60
C LEU A 356 20.77 2.03 9.18
N GLN A 357 20.86 1.99 10.48
CA GLN A 357 21.99 1.47 11.22
C GLN A 357 21.52 0.42 12.21
N ASN A 358 22.12 -0.76 12.16
CA ASN A 358 21.90 -1.82 13.13
C ASN A 358 23.07 -1.82 14.12
N ASN A 359 22.74 -1.74 15.40
CA ASN A 359 23.69 -1.82 16.50
C ASN A 359 23.39 -3.13 17.24
N TYR A 360 24.28 -4.09 17.11
CA TYR A 360 24.18 -5.38 17.78
C TYR A 360 24.64 -5.28 19.23
N ASP A 361 23.99 -6.04 20.11
CA ASP A 361 24.25 -6.01 21.55
C ASP A 361 25.62 -6.58 21.91
N ASP A 362 26.04 -7.63 21.18
CA ASP A 362 27.34 -8.23 21.38
C ASP A 362 28.03 -8.50 20.02
N LYS A 363 29.33 -8.69 20.06
CA LYS A 363 30.11 -9.12 18.89
C LYS A 363 30.37 -10.61 19.02
N GLU A 364 29.95 -11.36 18.00
CA GLU A 364 30.34 -12.75 17.88
C GLU A 364 31.88 -12.84 17.88
N THR A 365 32.46 -13.32 18.96
CA THR A 365 33.89 -13.62 19.02
C THR A 365 34.10 -14.95 18.33
N PHE A 366 34.55 -14.91 17.08
CA PHE A 366 35.09 -16.11 16.42
C PHE A 366 36.34 -16.56 17.22
N ILE A 367 36.16 -17.59 18.01
CA ILE A 367 37.27 -18.34 18.66
C ILE A 367 37.78 -19.39 17.68
#